data_829a4559f2dd67449280adee17dc037f
#
_entry.id   829a4559f2dd67449280adee17dc037f
#
_cell.length_a   1.000
_cell.length_b   1.000
_cell.length_c   1.000
_cell.angle_alpha   90.00
_cell.angle_beta   90.00
_cell.angle_gamma   90.00
#
_symmetry.space_group_name_H-M   'P 1'
#
loop_
_entity.id
_entity.type
_entity.pdbx_description
1 polymer ?
#
loop_
_entity_poly.entity_id
_entity_poly.type
_entity_poly.pdbx_seq_one_letter_code
_entity_poly.pdbx_strand_id
1 'polypeptide(L)'
;MDECWIDDYGSLIAHQRGDGKCVMVTAQADVQTVVITYIHEDGTARFLMTGKGSYHVTRGNAVRFAKQLVGVVEYDDDCQGASDWKRMRIRAENGKLSVGDRGILTDQTGGNLMEIYGPHCDVAAGCMVLLSMMQRERAKRLDIYYVFAIGSESDKVSQRGVKCAVYHIHPEVGISIESLTTNMNGIKLGCGPAILLRDEHSVLRKKMRVFCRMAAERLQTKVQYAAIPETERETALYHFHCAGSDAATVAIPVQPQGICARKILISDLQDTITFLAALLRTLE
;
A
#
# COMPACT_ATOMS: atom_id res chain seq x y z
N MET A 1 15.48 -7.30 15.28
CA MET A 1 16.02 -6.26 14.40
C MET A 1 17.31 -5.77 15.02
N ASP A 2 18.30 -5.49 14.19
CA ASP A 2 19.59 -5.04 14.67
C ASP A 2 19.68 -3.51 14.67
N GLU A 3 19.00 -2.88 13.71
CA GLU A 3 18.90 -1.41 13.59
C GLU A 3 17.49 -1.00 13.16
N CYS A 4 17.10 0.21 13.52
CA CYS A 4 15.85 0.82 13.09
C CYS A 4 16.02 2.34 13.06
N TRP A 5 15.67 2.99 11.93
CA TRP A 5 15.77 4.44 11.78
C TRP A 5 14.71 4.97 10.82
N ILE A 6 14.55 6.27 10.81
CA ILE A 6 13.75 6.98 9.82
C ILE A 6 14.73 7.64 8.84
N ASP A 7 14.53 7.41 7.55
CA ASP A 7 15.35 8.03 6.51
C ASP A 7 15.00 9.53 6.31
N ASP A 8 15.80 10.24 5.53
CA ASP A 8 15.61 11.68 5.30
C ASP A 8 14.27 11.99 4.60
N TYR A 9 13.66 11.01 3.94
CA TYR A 9 12.36 11.16 3.33
C TYR A 9 11.20 10.92 4.31
N GLY A 10 11.45 10.21 5.40
CA GLY A 10 10.51 9.89 6.46
C GLY A 10 10.05 8.43 6.48
N SER A 11 10.57 7.57 5.61
CA SER A 11 10.29 6.13 5.63
C SER A 11 10.96 5.49 6.84
N LEU A 12 10.25 4.59 7.53
CA LEU A 12 10.82 3.78 8.60
C LEU A 12 11.51 2.56 8.02
N ILE A 13 12.78 2.38 8.34
CA ILE A 13 13.60 1.26 7.89
C ILE A 13 14.03 0.44 9.10
N ALA A 14 13.78 -0.85 9.06
CA ALA A 14 14.23 -1.81 10.05
C ALA A 14 15.16 -2.83 9.38
N HIS A 15 16.38 -2.95 9.89
CA HIS A 15 17.44 -3.78 9.32
C HIS A 15 17.70 -5.02 10.16
N GLN A 16 17.73 -6.15 9.51
CA GLN A 16 18.21 -7.42 10.04
C GLN A 16 19.49 -7.80 9.29
N ARG A 17 20.61 -7.69 9.97
CA ARG A 17 21.94 -7.97 9.40
C ARG A 17 22.09 -9.45 9.06
N GLY A 18 22.67 -9.71 7.93
CA GLY A 18 23.10 -11.01 7.45
C GLY A 18 24.37 -10.91 6.60
N ASP A 19 24.96 -12.05 6.26
CA ASP A 19 26.19 -12.15 5.46
C ASP A 19 25.93 -12.55 4.00
N GLY A 20 24.67 -12.70 3.62
CA GLY A 20 24.23 -13.11 2.29
C GLY A 20 23.67 -11.98 1.46
N LYS A 21 22.69 -12.33 0.59
CA LYS A 21 22.06 -11.36 -0.31
C LYS A 21 21.34 -10.25 0.43
N CYS A 22 21.52 -9.04 -0.08
CA CYS A 22 20.75 -7.88 0.36
C CYS A 22 19.32 -7.95 -0.22
N VAL A 23 18.34 -8.08 0.66
CA VAL A 23 16.93 -8.15 0.32
C VAL A 23 16.20 -6.97 0.94
N MET A 24 15.45 -6.23 0.14
CA MET A 24 14.58 -5.17 0.62
C MET A 24 13.12 -5.59 0.48
N VAL A 25 12.37 -5.56 1.58
CA VAL A 25 10.93 -5.85 1.60
C VAL A 25 10.20 -4.56 1.94
N THR A 26 9.33 -4.10 1.04
CA THR A 26 8.62 -2.84 1.20
C THR A 26 7.13 -3.05 1.41
N ALA A 27 6.52 -2.17 2.19
CA ALA A 27 5.09 -1.93 2.20
C ALA A 27 4.83 -0.42 2.33
N GLN A 28 3.78 0.04 1.68
CA GLN A 28 3.31 1.41 1.83
C GLN A 28 2.83 1.66 3.26
N ALA A 29 3.21 2.79 3.85
CA ALA A 29 2.82 3.18 5.20
C ALA A 29 2.00 4.47 5.25
N ASP A 30 1.93 5.22 4.17
CA ASP A 30 1.11 6.42 4.05
C ASP A 30 -0.23 6.10 3.36
N VAL A 31 -1.21 6.96 3.63
CA VAL A 31 -2.57 6.83 3.12
C VAL A 31 -2.93 8.05 2.27
N GLN A 32 -3.88 7.87 1.37
CA GLN A 32 -4.41 8.99 0.60
C GLN A 32 -5.08 10.01 1.51
N THR A 33 -4.82 11.29 1.26
CA THR A 33 -5.35 12.39 2.03
C THR A 33 -6.10 13.38 1.16
N VAL A 34 -6.94 14.15 1.81
CA VAL A 34 -7.54 15.37 1.30
C VAL A 34 -6.63 16.54 1.68
N VAL A 35 -6.33 17.44 0.77
CA VAL A 35 -5.58 18.68 1.05
C VAL A 35 -6.46 19.88 0.75
N ILE A 36 -6.65 20.76 1.70
CA ILE A 36 -7.43 22.00 1.52
C ILE A 36 -6.63 22.97 0.67
N THR A 37 -7.23 23.46 -0.40
CA THR A 37 -6.56 24.33 -1.38
C THR A 37 -7.09 25.76 -1.41
N TYR A 38 -8.33 25.95 -1.01
CA TYR A 38 -8.97 27.27 -0.99
C TYR A 38 -10.10 27.30 0.02
N ILE A 39 -10.32 28.45 0.67
CA ILE A 39 -11.42 28.70 1.61
C ILE A 39 -12.33 29.76 0.98
N HIS A 40 -13.62 29.43 0.86
CA HIS A 40 -14.65 30.36 0.40
C HIS A 40 -15.06 31.33 1.51
N GLU A 41 -15.72 32.42 1.14
CA GLU A 41 -16.24 33.44 2.09
C GLU A 41 -17.25 32.83 3.08
N ASP A 42 -18.01 31.83 2.65
CA ASP A 42 -18.96 31.08 3.48
C ASP A 42 -18.31 30.06 4.43
N GLY A 43 -16.97 29.97 4.43
CA GLY A 43 -16.19 29.06 5.24
C GLY A 43 -16.09 27.63 4.70
N THR A 44 -16.70 27.32 3.55
CA THR A 44 -16.48 26.04 2.87
C THR A 44 -15.14 26.01 2.18
N ALA A 45 -14.60 24.83 1.93
CA ALA A 45 -13.25 24.66 1.40
C ALA A 45 -13.20 23.82 0.13
N ARG A 46 -12.42 24.26 -0.85
CA ARG A 46 -11.97 23.40 -1.96
C ARG A 46 -10.87 22.49 -1.50
N PHE A 47 -10.78 21.31 -2.10
CA PHE A 47 -9.79 20.32 -1.76
C PHE A 47 -9.26 19.58 -3.00
N LEU A 48 -8.10 18.99 -2.85
CA LEU A 48 -7.52 18.00 -3.75
C LEU A 48 -7.36 16.68 -3.02
N MET A 49 -7.52 15.59 -3.75
CA MET A 49 -7.14 14.27 -3.28
C MET A 49 -5.67 14.01 -3.62
N THR A 50 -4.91 13.46 -2.68
CA THR A 50 -3.58 12.94 -2.96
C THR A 50 -3.65 11.48 -3.42
N GLY A 51 -2.67 11.05 -4.22
CA GLY A 51 -2.53 9.66 -4.67
C GLY A 51 -3.37 9.24 -5.87
N LYS A 52 -3.14 8.03 -6.35
CA LYS A 52 -3.71 7.46 -7.59
C LYS A 52 -5.01 6.67 -7.41
N GLY A 53 -5.63 6.65 -6.25
CA GLY A 53 -6.84 5.82 -6.02
C GLY A 53 -8.10 6.46 -6.59
N SER A 54 -8.97 5.65 -7.18
CA SER A 54 -10.34 6.04 -7.45
C SER A 54 -11.16 5.90 -6.16
N TYR A 55 -11.11 6.91 -5.30
CA TYR A 55 -12.11 7.01 -4.25
C TYR A 55 -13.36 7.65 -4.84
N HIS A 56 -14.48 7.01 -4.62
CA HIS A 56 -15.76 7.61 -4.92
C HIS A 56 -16.14 8.55 -3.78
N VAL A 57 -15.54 9.74 -3.74
CA VAL A 57 -15.95 10.77 -2.81
C VAL A 57 -17.38 11.16 -3.14
N THR A 58 -18.25 11.14 -2.14
CA THR A 58 -19.65 11.52 -2.29
C THR A 58 -20.07 12.52 -1.22
N ARG A 59 -21.18 13.20 -1.44
CA ARG A 59 -21.79 14.05 -0.44
C ARG A 59 -22.05 13.28 0.85
N GLY A 60 -21.74 13.91 1.98
CA GLY A 60 -21.90 13.32 3.32
C GLY A 60 -20.70 12.54 3.81
N ASN A 61 -19.66 12.34 2.97
CA ASN A 61 -18.43 11.74 3.47
C ASN A 61 -17.78 12.61 4.52
N ALA A 62 -17.43 12.03 5.66
CA ALA A 62 -16.69 12.71 6.68
C ALA A 62 -15.18 12.66 6.39
N VAL A 63 -14.52 13.79 6.68
CA VAL A 63 -13.08 13.94 6.57
C VAL A 63 -12.55 14.32 7.95
N ARG A 64 -11.62 13.53 8.47
CA ARG A 64 -10.96 13.82 9.75
C ARG A 64 -9.64 14.52 9.52
N PHE A 65 -9.50 15.70 10.07
CA PHE A 65 -8.27 16.49 10.07
C PHE A 65 -7.54 16.36 11.42
N ALA A 66 -6.36 16.95 11.52
CA ALA A 66 -5.64 17.08 12.79
C ALA A 66 -6.48 17.82 13.85
N LYS A 67 -6.10 17.67 15.13
CA LYS A 67 -6.76 18.32 16.29
C LYS A 67 -8.26 18.02 16.39
N GLN A 68 -8.70 16.83 15.96
CA GLN A 68 -10.10 16.39 15.99
C GLN A 68 -11.07 17.27 15.18
N LEU A 69 -10.56 18.05 14.24
CA LEU A 69 -11.39 18.79 13.30
C LEU A 69 -12.04 17.81 12.33
N VAL A 70 -13.34 17.93 12.15
CA VAL A 70 -14.15 17.12 11.24
C VAL A 70 -14.76 18.04 10.19
N GLY A 71 -14.70 17.61 8.94
CA GLY A 71 -15.40 18.24 7.83
C GLY A 71 -16.29 17.22 7.13
N VAL A 72 -17.31 17.70 6.45
CA VAL A 72 -18.23 16.92 5.65
C VAL A 72 -18.17 17.39 4.21
N VAL A 73 -18.15 16.43 3.28
CA VAL A 73 -18.17 16.72 1.85
C VAL A 73 -19.58 17.12 1.41
N GLU A 74 -19.68 18.24 0.73
CA GLU A 74 -20.90 18.78 0.13
C GLU A 74 -20.72 18.97 -1.39
N TYR A 75 -21.82 18.99 -2.13
CA TYR A 75 -21.79 19.40 -3.55
C TYR A 75 -21.71 20.91 -3.67
N ASP A 76 -21.10 21.41 -4.74
CA ASP A 76 -21.35 22.75 -5.22
C ASP A 76 -22.82 22.90 -5.61
N ASP A 77 -23.37 24.11 -5.41
CA ASP A 77 -24.78 24.40 -5.66
C ASP A 77 -25.24 24.07 -7.09
N ASP A 78 -24.32 24.05 -8.05
CA ASP A 78 -24.56 23.76 -9.47
C ASP A 78 -24.42 22.28 -9.84
N CYS A 79 -24.17 21.40 -8.88
CA CYS A 79 -23.87 19.99 -9.13
C CYS A 79 -24.76 19.02 -8.39
N GLN A 80 -25.82 18.58 -9.04
CA GLN A 80 -26.60 17.43 -8.59
C GLN A 80 -26.05 16.15 -9.25
N GLY A 81 -25.47 15.25 -8.44
CA GLY A 81 -25.15 13.89 -8.85
C GLY A 81 -23.76 13.65 -9.47
N ALA A 82 -22.82 14.54 -9.31
CA ALA A 82 -21.47 14.34 -9.84
C ALA A 82 -20.63 13.45 -8.94
N SER A 83 -19.99 12.42 -9.50
CA SER A 83 -18.87 11.70 -8.90
C SER A 83 -17.54 12.46 -9.00
N ASP A 84 -17.57 13.69 -9.55
CA ASP A 84 -16.39 14.51 -9.73
C ASP A 84 -16.10 15.33 -8.47
N TRP A 85 -15.15 14.86 -7.66
CA TRP A 85 -14.72 15.54 -6.44
C TRP A 85 -14.23 16.98 -6.68
N LYS A 86 -13.83 17.36 -7.92
CA LYS A 86 -13.45 18.73 -8.29
C LYS A 86 -14.60 19.73 -8.16
N ARG A 87 -15.83 19.21 -8.12
CA ARG A 87 -17.07 19.97 -7.95
C ARG A 87 -17.67 19.80 -6.56
N MET A 88 -16.87 19.41 -5.59
CA MET A 88 -17.26 19.23 -4.19
C MET A 88 -16.52 20.23 -3.32
N ARG A 89 -17.07 20.48 -2.15
CA ARG A 89 -16.51 21.30 -1.09
C ARG A 89 -16.51 20.55 0.22
N ILE A 90 -15.72 20.98 1.17
CA ILE A 90 -15.77 20.50 2.55
C ILE A 90 -16.23 21.62 3.43
N ARG A 91 -17.26 21.34 4.25
CA ARG A 91 -17.70 22.20 5.35
C ARG A 91 -17.18 21.65 6.65
N ALA A 92 -16.53 22.50 7.45
CA ALA A 92 -16.14 22.11 8.80
C ALA A 92 -17.38 22.01 9.71
N GLU A 93 -17.49 20.92 10.45
CA GLU A 93 -18.53 20.76 11.48
C GLU A 93 -18.13 21.40 12.80
N ASN A 94 -16.83 21.40 13.09
CA ASN A 94 -16.27 21.95 14.32
C ASN A 94 -14.94 22.67 14.01
N GLY A 95 -14.83 23.94 14.39
CA GLY A 95 -13.62 24.72 14.14
C GLY A 95 -13.53 25.35 12.75
N LYS A 96 -12.32 25.63 12.30
CA LYS A 96 -12.05 26.31 11.02
C LYS A 96 -10.98 25.53 10.24
N LEU A 97 -11.19 25.39 8.94
CA LEU A 97 -10.19 24.86 8.01
C LEU A 97 -9.22 25.95 7.57
N SER A 98 -8.02 25.55 7.26
CA SER A 98 -6.98 26.40 6.70
C SER A 98 -6.42 25.79 5.41
N VAL A 99 -5.96 26.63 4.48
CA VAL A 99 -5.27 26.15 3.27
C VAL A 99 -4.03 25.37 3.69
N GLY A 100 -3.84 24.18 3.10
CA GLY A 100 -2.78 23.24 3.46
C GLY A 100 -3.16 22.22 4.51
N ASP A 101 -4.31 22.35 5.19
CA ASP A 101 -4.79 21.31 6.09
C ASP A 101 -4.95 19.98 5.35
N ARG A 102 -4.50 18.90 5.99
CA ARG A 102 -4.63 17.53 5.47
C ARG A 102 -5.63 16.74 6.31
N GLY A 103 -6.49 16.04 5.64
CA GLY A 103 -7.50 15.19 6.27
C GLY A 103 -7.59 13.82 5.60
N ILE A 104 -8.15 12.87 6.32
CA ILE A 104 -8.36 11.50 5.86
C ILE A 104 -9.87 11.27 5.71
N LEU A 105 -10.29 10.75 4.57
CA LEU A 105 -11.67 10.27 4.40
C LEU A 105 -11.95 9.16 5.39
N THR A 106 -13.10 9.24 6.06
CA THR A 106 -13.54 8.19 6.98
C THR A 106 -14.67 7.37 6.36
N ASP A 107 -14.75 6.12 6.77
CA ASP A 107 -15.79 5.18 6.36
C ASP A 107 -16.02 4.20 7.52
N GLN A 108 -16.97 3.31 7.36
CA GLN A 108 -17.24 2.29 8.35
C GLN A 108 -16.03 1.38 8.54
N THR A 109 -15.74 1.10 9.79
CA THR A 109 -14.67 0.17 10.19
C THR A 109 -15.28 -0.93 11.04
N GLY A 110 -14.92 -2.16 10.77
CA GLY A 110 -15.40 -3.31 11.53
C GLY A 110 -14.61 -4.56 11.18
N GLY A 111 -15.07 -5.66 11.72
CA GLY A 111 -14.48 -6.96 11.45
C GLY A 111 -14.94 -8.01 12.47
N ASN A 112 -14.46 -9.22 12.24
CA ASN A 112 -14.63 -10.37 13.12
C ASN A 112 -13.36 -11.24 13.05
N LEU A 113 -13.41 -12.47 13.56
CA LEU A 113 -12.27 -13.39 13.55
C LEU A 113 -11.84 -13.85 12.13
N MET A 114 -12.63 -13.60 11.10
CA MET A 114 -12.38 -14.08 9.74
C MET A 114 -12.03 -12.94 8.78
N GLU A 115 -12.56 -11.74 9.01
CA GLU A 115 -12.38 -10.61 8.09
C GLU A 115 -12.30 -9.27 8.83
N ILE A 116 -11.59 -8.35 8.25
CA ILE A 116 -11.53 -6.94 8.66
C ILE A 116 -11.90 -6.06 7.49
N TYR A 117 -12.52 -4.93 7.77
CA TYR A 117 -12.79 -3.92 6.75
C TYR A 117 -12.71 -2.50 7.35
N GLY A 118 -12.37 -1.57 6.51
CA GLY A 118 -12.29 -0.16 6.84
C GLY A 118 -11.49 0.63 5.82
N PRO A 119 -11.46 1.95 5.94
CA PRO A 119 -10.60 2.79 5.13
C PRO A 119 -9.13 2.43 5.40
N HIS A 120 -8.34 2.35 4.33
CA HIS A 120 -6.90 2.07 4.39
C HIS A 120 -6.49 0.73 5.04
N CYS A 121 -7.42 -0.23 5.17
CA CYS A 121 -7.08 -1.57 5.67
C CYS A 121 -6.02 -2.28 4.82
N ASP A 122 -5.99 -2.00 3.53
CA ASP A 122 -4.99 -2.49 2.58
C ASP A 122 -3.57 -2.04 2.94
N VAL A 123 -3.40 -0.76 3.24
CA VAL A 123 -2.11 -0.19 3.71
C VAL A 123 -1.72 -0.82 5.06
N ALA A 124 -2.66 -0.86 6.01
CA ALA A 124 -2.41 -1.48 7.31
C ALA A 124 -2.02 -2.96 7.21
N ALA A 125 -2.62 -3.70 6.27
CA ALA A 125 -2.29 -5.11 6.04
C ALA A 125 -0.87 -5.29 5.52
N GLY A 126 -0.40 -4.47 4.60
CA GLY A 126 0.99 -4.48 4.14
C GLY A 126 1.97 -4.24 5.28
N CYS A 127 1.72 -3.22 6.11
CA CYS A 127 2.53 -2.95 7.30
C CYS A 127 2.49 -4.14 8.30
N MET A 128 1.34 -4.76 8.50
CA MET A 128 1.19 -5.93 9.38
C MET A 128 2.02 -7.11 8.89
N VAL A 129 2.09 -7.34 7.58
CA VAL A 129 2.96 -8.38 7.00
C VAL A 129 4.42 -8.12 7.38
N LEU A 130 4.93 -6.90 7.19
CA LEU A 130 6.30 -6.55 7.56
C LEU A 130 6.55 -6.73 9.06
N LEU A 131 5.68 -6.20 9.92
CA LEU A 131 5.79 -6.35 11.37
C LEU A 131 5.79 -7.82 11.80
N SER A 132 4.94 -8.64 11.18
CA SER A 132 4.89 -10.08 11.45
C SER A 132 6.18 -10.80 11.03
N MET A 133 6.77 -10.38 9.91
CA MET A 133 8.06 -10.94 9.47
C MET A 133 9.20 -10.56 10.41
N MET A 134 9.22 -9.32 10.90
CA MET A 134 10.23 -8.86 11.87
C MET A 134 10.20 -9.63 13.20
N GLN A 135 9.06 -10.23 13.57
CA GLN A 135 8.88 -11.03 14.79
C GLN A 135 9.19 -12.53 14.60
N ARG A 136 9.32 -12.99 13.36
CA ARG A 136 9.60 -14.41 13.08
C ARG A 136 11.08 -14.75 13.26
N GLU A 137 11.37 -16.07 13.29
CA GLU A 137 12.74 -16.55 13.27
C GLU A 137 13.49 -16.03 12.04
N ARG A 138 14.68 -15.52 12.28
CA ARG A 138 15.53 -14.88 11.27
C ARG A 138 15.93 -15.86 10.17
N ALA A 139 15.80 -15.42 8.91
CA ALA A 139 16.58 -15.95 7.81
C ALA A 139 18.04 -15.51 8.05
N LYS A 140 18.87 -16.40 8.59
CA LYS A 140 20.19 -16.05 9.18
C LYS A 140 21.20 -15.57 8.15
N ARG A 141 21.04 -15.96 6.89
CA ARG A 141 21.97 -15.61 5.81
C ARG A 141 21.62 -14.35 5.04
N LEU A 142 20.34 -13.97 4.99
CA LEU A 142 19.92 -12.77 4.24
C LEU A 142 20.18 -11.51 5.05
N ASP A 143 20.67 -10.49 4.36
CA ASP A 143 20.73 -9.12 4.84
C ASP A 143 19.43 -8.40 4.47
N ILE A 144 18.48 -8.24 5.43
CA ILE A 144 17.10 -7.88 5.14
C ILE A 144 16.77 -6.48 5.65
N TYR A 145 16.27 -5.65 4.77
CA TYR A 145 15.71 -4.33 5.08
C TYR A 145 14.19 -4.37 4.92
N TYR A 146 13.46 -4.13 6.01
CA TYR A 146 12.02 -3.93 6.01
C TYR A 146 11.74 -2.44 5.96
N VAL A 147 11.09 -1.98 4.90
CA VAL A 147 10.87 -0.56 4.63
C VAL A 147 9.38 -0.25 4.64
N PHE A 148 8.96 0.54 5.62
CA PHE A 148 7.64 1.14 5.70
C PHE A 148 7.69 2.46 4.94
N ALA A 149 7.40 2.38 3.65
CA ALA A 149 7.63 3.47 2.72
C ALA A 149 6.53 4.52 2.76
N ILE A 150 6.92 5.78 2.66
CA ILE A 150 6.00 6.91 2.50
C ILE A 150 6.19 7.59 1.14
N GLY A 151 5.30 8.52 0.78
CA GLY A 151 5.39 9.27 -0.48
C GLY A 151 4.78 8.56 -1.68
N SER A 152 3.90 7.59 -1.45
CA SER A 152 3.05 6.99 -2.48
C SER A 152 1.85 7.87 -2.83
N GLU A 153 1.56 8.87 -1.99
CA GLU A 153 0.44 9.79 -2.14
C GLU A 153 0.50 10.73 -3.33
N SER A 154 1.66 10.92 -3.96
CA SER A 154 1.78 11.90 -5.04
C SER A 154 1.50 11.28 -6.41
N ASP A 155 0.89 12.08 -7.30
CA ASP A 155 0.66 11.73 -8.71
C ASP A 155 1.92 11.24 -9.40
N LYS A 156 1.76 10.46 -10.45
CA LYS A 156 2.72 10.00 -11.49
C LYS A 156 4.22 9.85 -11.15
N VAL A 157 4.73 10.57 -10.14
CA VAL A 157 6.09 10.47 -9.59
C VAL A 157 6.07 9.80 -8.21
N SER A 158 5.04 9.02 -7.96
CA SER A 158 4.77 8.31 -6.70
C SER A 158 5.93 7.37 -6.27
N GLN A 159 5.83 6.88 -5.04
CA GLN A 159 6.78 5.91 -4.49
C GLN A 159 8.18 6.50 -4.18
N ARG A 160 8.23 7.78 -3.81
CA ARG A 160 9.50 8.48 -3.51
C ARG A 160 10.27 7.82 -2.38
N GLY A 161 9.59 7.42 -1.30
CA GLY A 161 10.24 6.73 -0.19
C GLY A 161 10.88 5.41 -0.63
N VAL A 162 10.20 4.62 -1.46
CA VAL A 162 10.79 3.40 -2.03
C VAL A 162 12.00 3.73 -2.90
N LYS A 163 11.92 4.76 -3.74
CA LYS A 163 13.07 5.21 -4.58
C LYS A 163 14.27 5.60 -3.74
N CYS A 164 14.05 6.40 -2.68
CA CYS A 164 15.11 6.80 -1.75
C CYS A 164 15.71 5.59 -1.06
N ALA A 165 14.89 4.68 -0.54
CA ALA A 165 15.34 3.47 0.13
C ALA A 165 16.13 2.56 -0.82
N VAL A 166 15.64 2.31 -2.05
CA VAL A 166 16.35 1.51 -3.06
C VAL A 166 17.71 2.14 -3.40
N TYR A 167 17.76 3.47 -3.51
CA TYR A 167 19.01 4.19 -3.80
C TYR A 167 20.04 4.06 -2.67
N HIS A 168 19.62 4.05 -1.41
CA HIS A 168 20.53 3.97 -0.26
C HIS A 168 20.90 2.53 0.10
N ILE A 169 19.97 1.60 -0.03
CA ILE A 169 20.17 0.19 0.37
C ILE A 169 20.87 -0.64 -0.71
N HIS A 170 20.67 -0.32 -1.98
CA HIS A 170 21.18 -1.09 -3.12
C HIS A 170 20.82 -2.57 -3.08
N PRO A 171 19.53 -2.95 -2.95
CA PRO A 171 19.13 -4.34 -2.78
C PRO A 171 19.41 -5.17 -4.04
N GLU A 172 19.85 -6.41 -3.85
CA GLU A 172 19.94 -7.40 -4.94
C GLU A 172 18.56 -7.97 -5.30
N VAL A 173 17.67 -8.03 -4.29
CA VAL A 173 16.29 -8.51 -4.45
C VAL A 173 15.34 -7.53 -3.76
N GLY A 174 14.32 -7.10 -4.51
CA GLY A 174 13.21 -6.30 -3.99
C GLY A 174 11.92 -7.12 -3.91
N ILE A 175 11.20 -7.03 -2.80
CA ILE A 175 9.88 -7.61 -2.63
C ILE A 175 8.93 -6.53 -2.17
N SER A 176 7.92 -6.22 -2.98
CA SER A 176 6.88 -5.25 -2.65
C SER A 176 5.65 -5.97 -2.12
N ILE A 177 5.18 -5.58 -0.94
CA ILE A 177 3.93 -6.05 -0.36
C ILE A 177 2.87 -5.00 -0.65
N GLU A 178 1.94 -5.35 -1.52
CA GLU A 178 0.89 -4.45 -1.99
C GLU A 178 -0.49 -5.06 -1.79
N SER A 179 -1.53 -4.34 -2.17
CA SER A 179 -2.89 -4.85 -2.25
C SER A 179 -3.34 -4.99 -3.70
N LEU A 180 -4.23 -5.96 -3.95
CA LEU A 180 -4.81 -6.18 -5.26
C LEU A 180 -6.31 -6.39 -5.15
N THR A 181 -7.06 -5.53 -5.83
CA THR A 181 -8.51 -5.58 -5.84
C THR A 181 -9.02 -6.86 -6.49
N THR A 182 -9.91 -7.56 -5.78
CA THR A 182 -10.65 -8.71 -6.34
C THR A 182 -11.60 -8.24 -7.44
N ASN A 183 -12.10 -9.16 -8.24
CA ASN A 183 -12.93 -8.93 -9.44
C ASN A 183 -12.17 -8.35 -10.64
N MET A 184 -10.91 -7.95 -10.46
CA MET A 184 -10.01 -7.65 -11.56
C MET A 184 -9.05 -8.82 -11.73
N ASN A 185 -8.81 -9.23 -12.96
CA ASN A 185 -7.81 -10.24 -13.31
C ASN A 185 -7.98 -11.63 -12.63
N GLY A 186 -9.21 -11.98 -12.23
CA GLY A 186 -9.51 -13.31 -11.69
C GLY A 186 -9.07 -13.54 -10.23
N ILE A 187 -8.61 -12.53 -9.52
CA ILE A 187 -8.18 -12.62 -8.12
C ILE A 187 -9.40 -12.75 -7.21
N LYS A 188 -9.31 -13.65 -6.21
CA LYS A 188 -10.37 -13.99 -5.28
C LYS A 188 -9.89 -13.90 -3.84
N LEU A 189 -10.78 -13.50 -2.94
CA LEU A 189 -10.57 -13.64 -1.49
C LEU A 189 -10.55 -15.13 -1.09
N GLY A 190 -9.80 -15.45 -0.04
CA GLY A 190 -9.68 -16.82 0.50
C GLY A 190 -8.85 -17.78 -0.37
N CYS A 191 -8.12 -17.24 -1.33
CA CYS A 191 -7.26 -18.01 -2.22
C CYS A 191 -5.76 -17.70 -2.04
N GLY A 192 -5.39 -17.07 -0.93
CA GLY A 192 -4.01 -16.71 -0.60
C GLY A 192 -3.50 -15.52 -1.41
N PRO A 193 -2.20 -15.16 -1.26
CA PRO A 193 -1.60 -14.02 -1.92
C PRO A 193 -1.58 -14.16 -3.43
N ALA A 194 -1.55 -13.01 -4.12
CA ALA A 194 -1.37 -12.95 -5.56
C ALA A 194 0.05 -12.52 -5.92
N ILE A 195 0.71 -13.27 -6.79
CA ILE A 195 2.00 -12.91 -7.37
C ILE A 195 1.77 -12.19 -8.69
N LEU A 196 2.31 -11.00 -8.81
CA LEU A 196 2.17 -10.22 -10.02
C LEU A 196 3.17 -10.68 -11.07
N LEU A 197 2.66 -11.15 -12.22
CA LEU A 197 3.48 -11.59 -13.34
C LEU A 197 3.91 -10.43 -14.23
N ARG A 198 3.06 -9.40 -14.30
CA ARG A 198 3.29 -8.21 -15.12
C ARG A 198 2.50 -7.03 -14.57
N ASP A 199 3.11 -5.84 -14.59
CA ASP A 199 2.47 -4.55 -14.46
C ASP A 199 2.73 -3.67 -15.70
N GLU A 200 2.46 -2.36 -15.63
CA GLU A 200 2.68 -1.42 -16.74
C GLU A 200 4.15 -1.36 -17.17
N HIS A 201 5.08 -1.42 -16.24
CA HIS A 201 6.51 -1.18 -16.47
C HIS A 201 7.42 -2.36 -16.14
N SER A 202 6.89 -3.42 -15.56
CA SER A 202 7.70 -4.57 -15.15
C SER A 202 7.09 -5.91 -15.55
N VAL A 203 7.96 -6.90 -15.72
CA VAL A 203 7.61 -8.30 -15.92
C VAL A 203 8.41 -9.14 -14.93
N LEU A 204 7.73 -10.01 -14.20
CA LEU A 204 8.35 -10.91 -13.25
C LEU A 204 9.39 -11.80 -13.96
N ARG A 205 10.66 -11.60 -13.63
CA ARG A 205 11.77 -12.36 -14.23
C ARG A 205 11.63 -13.86 -13.96
N LYS A 206 12.07 -14.68 -14.91
CA LYS A 206 12.00 -16.16 -14.81
C LYS A 206 12.58 -16.68 -13.49
N LYS A 207 13.70 -16.14 -13.03
CA LYS A 207 14.36 -16.53 -11.79
C LYS A 207 13.44 -16.32 -10.58
N MET A 208 12.87 -15.11 -10.42
CA MET A 208 11.94 -14.81 -9.34
C MET A 208 10.65 -15.63 -9.41
N ARG A 209 10.13 -15.87 -10.62
CA ARG A 209 8.98 -16.76 -10.81
C ARG A 209 9.26 -18.18 -10.33
N VAL A 210 10.47 -18.70 -10.55
CA VAL A 210 10.88 -20.00 -10.02
C VAL A 210 10.91 -19.99 -8.50
N PHE A 211 11.51 -18.97 -7.87
CA PHE A 211 11.54 -18.85 -6.40
C PHE A 211 10.14 -18.76 -5.81
N CYS A 212 9.25 -17.95 -6.38
CA CYS A 212 7.86 -17.85 -5.92
C CYS A 212 7.13 -19.21 -6.02
N ARG A 213 7.33 -19.95 -7.12
CA ARG A 213 6.76 -21.28 -7.27
C ARG A 213 7.30 -22.27 -6.23
N MET A 214 8.60 -22.32 -6.04
CA MET A 214 9.23 -23.18 -5.04
C MET A 214 8.74 -22.87 -3.61
N ALA A 215 8.56 -21.59 -3.28
CA ALA A 215 8.02 -21.17 -2.00
C ALA A 215 6.56 -21.67 -1.81
N ALA A 216 5.72 -21.54 -2.84
CA ALA A 216 4.34 -22.01 -2.81
C ALA A 216 4.25 -23.55 -2.68
N GLU A 217 5.05 -24.29 -3.44
CA GLU A 217 5.10 -25.76 -3.40
C GLU A 217 5.54 -26.31 -2.02
N ARG A 218 6.54 -25.67 -1.39
CA ARG A 218 7.02 -26.05 -0.06
C ARG A 218 5.96 -25.96 1.03
N LEU A 219 5.05 -25.00 0.92
CA LEU A 219 4.04 -24.72 1.92
C LEU A 219 2.70 -25.38 1.63
N GLN A 220 2.51 -25.93 0.42
CA GLN A 220 1.20 -26.32 -0.11
C GLN A 220 0.16 -25.18 0.00
N THR A 221 0.65 -23.94 0.03
CA THR A 221 -0.18 -22.73 0.17
C THR A 221 -0.77 -22.37 -1.19
N LYS A 222 -2.03 -21.99 -1.18
CA LYS A 222 -2.67 -21.43 -2.38
C LYS A 222 -2.01 -20.10 -2.74
N VAL A 223 -1.64 -19.94 -3.98
CA VAL A 223 -1.08 -18.70 -4.53
C VAL A 223 -1.79 -18.40 -5.84
N GLN A 224 -2.17 -17.16 -6.03
CA GLN A 224 -2.78 -16.69 -7.25
C GLN A 224 -1.74 -15.97 -8.11
N TYR A 225 -2.01 -15.86 -9.41
CA TYR A 225 -1.16 -15.13 -10.33
C TYR A 225 -1.99 -14.10 -11.08
N ALA A 226 -1.47 -12.87 -11.20
CA ALA A 226 -2.14 -11.77 -11.88
C ALA A 226 -1.21 -11.06 -12.87
N ALA A 227 -1.81 -10.46 -13.89
CA ALA A 227 -1.16 -9.48 -14.75
C ALA A 227 -2.05 -8.26 -14.84
N ILE A 228 -1.49 -7.07 -14.58
CA ILE A 228 -2.23 -5.80 -14.52
C ILE A 228 -1.48 -4.77 -15.36
N PRO A 229 -1.66 -4.78 -16.68
CA PRO A 229 -0.85 -3.97 -17.60
C PRO A 229 -1.09 -2.46 -17.48
N GLU A 230 -2.14 -2.03 -16.76
CA GLU A 230 -2.58 -0.63 -16.69
C GLU A 230 -2.16 0.07 -15.39
N THR A 231 -1.39 -0.59 -14.53
CA THR A 231 -1.03 -0.05 -13.21
C THR A 231 0.46 -0.21 -12.95
N GLU A 232 1.15 0.90 -12.71
CA GLU A 232 2.53 0.92 -12.25
C GLU A 232 2.62 0.39 -10.81
N ARG A 233 3.64 -0.44 -10.54
CA ARG A 233 3.94 -1.03 -9.24
C ARG A 233 5.38 -0.74 -8.82
N GLU A 234 5.67 -0.91 -7.53
CA GLU A 234 7.01 -0.65 -6.97
C GLU A 234 8.10 -1.53 -7.58
N THR A 235 7.76 -2.69 -8.12
CA THR A 235 8.71 -3.59 -8.78
C THR A 235 9.51 -2.94 -9.90
N ALA A 236 8.94 -1.99 -10.63
CA ALA A 236 9.65 -1.24 -11.66
C ALA A 236 10.85 -0.46 -11.09
N LEU A 237 10.73 0.07 -9.87
CA LEU A 237 11.77 0.87 -9.23
C LEU A 237 13.03 0.04 -8.95
N TYR A 238 12.85 -1.21 -8.54
CA TYR A 238 13.98 -2.13 -8.31
C TYR A 238 14.70 -2.48 -9.61
N HIS A 239 13.96 -2.65 -10.70
CA HIS A 239 14.55 -2.99 -11.99
C HIS A 239 15.39 -1.86 -12.59
N PHE A 240 15.03 -0.60 -12.32
CA PHE A 240 15.75 0.56 -12.84
C PHE A 240 16.93 1.01 -11.97
N HIS A 241 17.13 0.39 -10.80
CA HIS A 241 18.19 0.78 -9.91
C HIS A 241 19.51 0.04 -10.22
N CYS A 242 20.62 0.78 -10.29
CA CYS A 242 21.99 0.26 -10.56
C CYS A 242 22.05 -0.72 -11.75
N ALA A 243 22.50 -1.94 -11.49
CA ALA A 243 22.56 -3.03 -12.49
C ALA A 243 21.23 -3.75 -12.69
N GLY A 244 20.17 -3.30 -12.02
CA GLY A 244 18.85 -3.92 -11.99
C GLY A 244 18.75 -5.04 -10.96
N SER A 245 17.90 -4.86 -9.97
CA SER A 245 17.61 -5.86 -8.95
C SER A 245 16.57 -6.86 -9.44
N ASP A 246 16.61 -8.10 -8.96
CA ASP A 246 15.49 -9.02 -9.09
C ASP A 246 14.33 -8.53 -8.22
N ALA A 247 13.11 -8.55 -8.71
CA ALA A 247 11.98 -8.05 -7.94
C ALA A 247 10.70 -8.89 -8.11
N ALA A 248 9.85 -8.86 -7.08
CA ALA A 248 8.52 -9.46 -7.11
C ALA A 248 7.53 -8.62 -6.30
N THR A 249 6.29 -8.50 -6.81
CA THR A 249 5.15 -8.01 -6.03
C THR A 249 4.36 -9.19 -5.48
N VAL A 250 4.17 -9.20 -4.17
CA VAL A 250 3.29 -10.11 -3.44
C VAL A 250 2.10 -9.30 -2.95
N ALA A 251 0.95 -9.54 -3.52
CA ALA A 251 -0.24 -8.74 -3.25
C ALA A 251 -1.24 -9.47 -2.36
N ILE A 252 -1.79 -8.74 -1.39
CA ILE A 252 -2.89 -9.18 -0.54
C ILE A 252 -4.18 -8.93 -1.29
N PRO A 253 -5.06 -9.95 -1.50
CA PRO A 253 -6.36 -9.74 -2.11
C PRO A 253 -7.24 -8.84 -1.23
N VAL A 254 -7.82 -7.80 -1.83
CA VAL A 254 -8.73 -6.88 -1.15
C VAL A 254 -10.02 -6.72 -1.93
N GLN A 255 -11.14 -6.61 -1.24
CA GLN A 255 -12.43 -6.34 -1.85
C GLN A 255 -12.88 -4.92 -1.50
N PRO A 256 -13.20 -4.06 -2.49
CA PRO A 256 -13.81 -2.77 -2.22
C PRO A 256 -15.11 -2.94 -1.45
N GLN A 257 -15.30 -2.14 -0.41
CA GLN A 257 -16.50 -2.12 0.42
C GLN A 257 -16.83 -0.66 0.77
N GLY A 258 -18.06 -0.25 0.49
CA GLY A 258 -18.42 1.16 0.68
C GLY A 258 -17.65 2.10 -0.26
N ILE A 259 -17.29 3.26 0.26
CA ILE A 259 -16.70 4.37 -0.51
C ILE A 259 -15.18 4.29 -0.55
N CYS A 260 -14.54 4.20 0.60
CA CYS A 260 -13.09 4.09 0.74
C CYS A 260 -12.65 2.87 1.56
N ALA A 261 -13.58 2.10 2.10
CA ALA A 261 -13.25 0.91 2.85
C ALA A 261 -12.79 -0.24 1.93
N ARG A 262 -11.88 -1.04 2.48
CA ARG A 262 -11.41 -2.29 1.88
C ARG A 262 -11.62 -3.42 2.85
N LYS A 263 -12.08 -4.56 2.34
CA LYS A 263 -12.23 -5.79 3.12
C LYS A 263 -11.09 -6.75 2.80
N ILE A 264 -10.56 -7.38 3.84
CA ILE A 264 -9.47 -8.35 3.79
C ILE A 264 -9.87 -9.55 4.63
N LEU A 265 -9.58 -10.76 4.15
CA LEU A 265 -9.69 -11.95 4.97
C LEU A 265 -8.41 -12.17 5.78
N ILE A 266 -8.59 -12.52 7.05
CA ILE A 266 -7.47 -12.83 7.95
C ILE A 266 -6.65 -14.02 7.42
N SER A 267 -7.30 -14.99 6.77
CA SER A 267 -6.61 -16.12 6.12
C SER A 267 -5.67 -15.67 5.02
N ASP A 268 -6.09 -14.74 4.13
CA ASP A 268 -5.23 -14.26 3.05
C ASP A 268 -4.02 -13.48 3.60
N LEU A 269 -4.20 -12.74 4.70
CA LEU A 269 -3.11 -12.06 5.38
C LEU A 269 -2.10 -13.07 5.98
N GLN A 270 -2.58 -14.11 6.65
CA GLN A 270 -1.76 -15.20 7.23
C GLN A 270 -1.02 -15.98 6.15
N ASP A 271 -1.70 -16.30 5.04
CA ASP A 271 -1.10 -16.99 3.90
C ASP A 271 -0.02 -16.12 3.25
N THR A 272 -0.24 -14.80 3.15
CA THR A 272 0.77 -13.86 2.63
C THR A 272 2.02 -13.84 3.51
N ILE A 273 1.88 -13.76 4.83
CA ILE A 273 2.99 -13.81 5.79
C ILE A 273 3.75 -15.13 5.67
N THR A 274 3.01 -16.22 5.58
CA THR A 274 3.59 -17.56 5.49
C THR A 274 4.33 -17.77 4.15
N PHE A 275 3.74 -17.30 3.06
CA PHE A 275 4.35 -17.32 1.74
C PHE A 275 5.62 -16.47 1.69
N LEU A 276 5.60 -15.25 2.23
CA LEU A 276 6.78 -14.38 2.27
C LEU A 276 7.92 -15.00 3.07
N ALA A 277 7.62 -15.63 4.21
CA ALA A 277 8.63 -16.35 4.99
C ALA A 277 9.28 -17.50 4.20
N ALA A 278 8.50 -18.24 3.42
CA ALA A 278 9.03 -19.31 2.58
C ALA A 278 9.82 -18.77 1.37
N LEU A 279 9.39 -17.65 0.80
CA LEU A 279 10.09 -16.99 -0.30
C LEU A 279 11.47 -16.51 0.18
N LEU A 280 11.56 -15.85 1.33
CA LEU A 280 12.84 -15.42 1.90
C LEU A 280 13.78 -16.62 2.16
N ARG A 281 13.29 -17.73 2.72
CA ARG A 281 14.09 -18.97 2.89
C ARG A 281 14.53 -19.60 1.57
N THR A 282 13.82 -19.36 0.49
CA THR A 282 14.18 -19.87 -0.85
C THR A 282 15.25 -19.01 -1.51
N LEU A 283 15.40 -17.75 -1.07
CA LEU A 283 16.42 -16.81 -1.53
C LEU A 283 17.78 -17.00 -0.82
N GLU A 284 17.80 -17.65 0.35
CA GLU A 284 19.04 -18.06 1.04
C GLU A 284 19.87 -19.03 0.19
#